data_1ddebf500f9698da3bed6fe028cbaa43
#
_entry.id   1ddebf500f9698da3bed6fe028cbaa43
#
_cell.length_a   1.000
_cell.length_b   1.000
_cell.length_c   1.000
_cell.angle_alpha   90.00
_cell.angle_beta   90.00
_cell.angle_gamma   90.00
#
_symmetry.space_group_name_H-M   'P 1'
#
loop_
_entity.id
_entity.type
_entity.pdbx_description
1 polymer ?
#
loop_
_entity_poly.entity_id
_entity_poly.type
_entity_poly.pdbx_seq_one_letter_code
_entity_poly.pdbx_strand_id
1 'polypeptide(L)'
;MLNITLIVSKVLITQSSVERITLARRKKNTQMKNYYKLVVIVLMIVMAGFCRLLTNYLAYHTSLPLFNFTPIAAMGLFAGANLRDKKLAFALPIITLFFTDLALGLHSGVFAVYGSIALITGIGIWLEKKQNIIRIIGASLASSVIFFIITNGFVWFQNPTYTQNFSGLLACYTAGIPFFGNTVAGDLFFCAVLFGGYSFLKYRTGALIAAKNN
;
A
#
# COMPACT_ATOMS: atom_id res chain seq x y z
N MET A 1 -49.20 39.40 23.78
CA MET A 1 -47.88 39.56 23.14
C MET A 1 -46.74 38.80 23.83
N LEU A 2 -46.73 38.62 25.15
CA LEU A 2 -45.64 37.91 25.90
C LEU A 2 -45.47 36.42 25.50
N ASN A 3 -46.52 35.73 25.07
CA ASN A 3 -46.49 34.29 24.82
C ASN A 3 -45.75 33.90 23.49
N ILE A 4 -45.78 34.75 22.49
CA ILE A 4 -45.15 34.50 21.18
C ILE A 4 -43.59 34.61 21.29
N THR A 5 -43.11 35.61 22.03
CA THR A 5 -41.67 35.84 22.23
C THR A 5 -41.04 34.68 22.98
N LEU A 6 -41.73 34.11 23.95
CA LEU A 6 -41.28 32.95 24.75
C LEU A 6 -41.26 31.66 23.90
N ILE A 7 -42.18 31.47 22.97
CA ILE A 7 -42.20 30.33 22.05
C ILE A 7 -41.06 30.47 21.05
N VAL A 8 -40.84 31.63 20.47
CA VAL A 8 -39.77 31.88 19.49
C VAL A 8 -38.40 31.67 20.16
N SER A 9 -38.20 32.19 21.38
CA SER A 9 -36.91 31.97 22.10
C SER A 9 -36.63 30.49 22.40
N LYS A 10 -37.66 29.72 22.82
CA LYS A 10 -37.53 28.28 23.04
C LYS A 10 -37.19 27.53 21.76
N VAL A 11 -37.85 27.88 20.63
CA VAL A 11 -37.55 27.26 19.33
C VAL A 11 -36.13 27.54 18.89
N LEU A 12 -35.63 28.78 19.01
CA LEU A 12 -34.26 29.17 18.67
C LEU A 12 -33.24 28.44 19.55
N ILE A 13 -33.47 28.32 20.85
CA ILE A 13 -32.57 27.58 21.78
C ILE A 13 -32.56 26.09 21.41
N THR A 14 -33.69 25.50 21.12
CA THR A 14 -33.78 24.10 20.74
C THR A 14 -33.05 23.85 19.42
N GLN A 15 -33.22 24.73 18.42
CA GLN A 15 -32.57 24.64 17.12
C GLN A 15 -31.02 24.75 17.26
N SER A 16 -30.54 25.70 18.07
CA SER A 16 -29.09 25.83 18.34
C SER A 16 -28.51 24.63 19.08
N SER A 17 -29.29 24.02 19.98
CA SER A 17 -28.88 22.80 20.72
C SER A 17 -28.81 21.58 19.81
N VAL A 18 -29.77 21.39 18.92
CA VAL A 18 -29.78 20.32 17.89
C VAL A 18 -28.60 20.48 16.94
N GLU A 19 -28.29 21.70 16.53
CA GLU A 19 -27.16 21.99 15.65
C GLU A 19 -25.81 21.68 16.32
N ARG A 20 -25.64 22.05 17.57
CA ARG A 20 -24.45 21.68 18.37
C ARG A 20 -24.28 20.16 18.52
N ILE A 21 -25.36 19.45 18.80
CA ILE A 21 -25.34 17.98 18.92
C ILE A 21 -24.97 17.32 17.58
N THR A 22 -25.52 17.81 16.48
CA THR A 22 -25.21 17.29 15.13
C THR A 22 -23.77 17.56 14.72
N LEU A 23 -23.23 18.74 15.03
CA LEU A 23 -21.84 19.10 14.80
C LEU A 23 -20.89 18.25 15.66
N ALA A 24 -21.21 18.06 16.95
CA ALA A 24 -20.43 17.20 17.84
C ALA A 24 -20.41 15.74 17.37
N ARG A 25 -21.56 15.22 16.91
CA ARG A 25 -21.66 13.87 16.32
C ARG A 25 -20.86 13.74 15.03
N ARG A 26 -20.93 14.73 14.14
CA ARG A 26 -20.09 14.77 12.92
C ARG A 26 -18.61 14.77 13.25
N LYS A 27 -18.17 15.61 14.19
CA LYS A 27 -16.77 15.69 14.64
C LYS A 27 -16.29 14.35 15.23
N LYS A 28 -17.10 13.73 16.09
CA LYS A 28 -16.81 12.41 16.67
C LYS A 28 -16.69 11.33 15.57
N ASN A 29 -17.61 11.30 14.63
CA ASN A 29 -17.57 10.33 13.52
C ASN A 29 -16.33 10.52 12.62
N THR A 30 -15.95 11.77 12.36
CA THR A 30 -14.73 12.07 11.59
C THR A 30 -13.48 11.63 12.35
N GLN A 31 -13.39 11.87 13.65
CA GLN A 31 -12.26 11.42 14.48
C GLN A 31 -12.17 9.89 14.51
N MET A 32 -13.28 9.20 14.73
CA MET A 32 -13.33 7.73 14.70
C MET A 32 -12.86 7.18 13.34
N LYS A 33 -13.33 7.76 12.25
CA LYS A 33 -12.91 7.37 10.89
C LYS A 33 -11.40 7.55 10.66
N ASN A 34 -10.83 8.65 11.16
CA ASN A 34 -9.39 8.90 11.08
C ASN A 34 -8.59 7.93 11.93
N TYR A 35 -9.07 7.58 13.13
CA TYR A 35 -8.45 6.59 13.99
C TYR A 35 -8.39 5.21 13.34
N TYR A 36 -9.51 4.70 12.81
CA TYR A 36 -9.53 3.42 12.09
C TYR A 36 -8.59 3.42 10.89
N LYS A 37 -8.55 4.53 10.14
CA LYS A 37 -7.63 4.68 9.03
C LYS A 37 -6.17 4.55 9.47
N LEU A 38 -5.80 5.21 10.57
CA LEU A 38 -4.45 5.13 11.13
C LEU A 38 -4.10 3.71 11.57
N VAL A 39 -5.03 3.03 12.28
CA VAL A 39 -4.84 1.64 12.71
C VAL A 39 -4.61 0.71 11.52
N VAL A 40 -5.40 0.83 10.47
CA VAL A 40 -5.22 0.02 9.25
C VAL A 40 -3.86 0.27 8.61
N ILE A 41 -3.43 1.53 8.54
CA ILE A 41 -2.12 1.91 8.00
C ILE A 41 -0.98 1.28 8.82
N VAL A 42 -1.03 1.40 10.15
CA VAL A 42 -0.02 0.81 11.03
C VAL A 42 0.00 -0.71 10.88
N LEU A 43 -1.16 -1.37 10.83
CA LEU A 43 -1.26 -2.80 10.60
C LEU A 43 -0.65 -3.21 9.25
N MET A 44 -0.88 -2.44 8.19
CA MET A 44 -0.27 -2.72 6.88
C MET A 44 1.27 -2.63 6.94
N ILE A 45 1.82 -1.61 7.60
CA ILE A 45 3.28 -1.44 7.76
C ILE A 45 3.86 -2.63 8.54
N VAL A 46 3.27 -2.95 9.70
CA VAL A 46 3.73 -4.04 10.57
C VAL A 46 3.67 -5.39 9.85
N MET A 47 2.53 -5.70 9.21
CA MET A 47 2.36 -6.96 8.48
C MET A 47 3.31 -7.06 7.28
N ALA A 48 3.45 -5.99 6.52
CA ALA A 48 4.35 -5.98 5.37
C ALA A 48 5.82 -6.10 5.79
N GLY A 49 6.21 -5.39 6.86
CA GLY A 49 7.55 -5.50 7.44
C GLY A 49 7.82 -6.91 7.97
N PHE A 50 6.89 -7.46 8.74
CA PHE A 50 7.00 -8.84 9.25
C PHE A 50 7.11 -9.87 8.11
N CYS A 51 6.25 -9.81 7.10
CA CYS A 51 6.34 -10.70 5.94
C CYS A 51 7.71 -10.60 5.26
N ARG A 52 8.23 -9.38 5.06
CA ARG A 52 9.54 -9.18 4.42
C ARG A 52 10.68 -9.76 5.25
N LEU A 53 10.68 -9.54 6.57
CA LEU A 53 11.68 -10.11 7.47
C LEU A 53 11.60 -11.63 7.52
N LEU A 54 10.37 -12.18 7.59
CA LEU A 54 10.15 -13.62 7.62
C LEU A 54 10.59 -14.31 6.32
N THR A 55 10.20 -13.78 5.16
CA THR A 55 10.61 -14.36 3.87
C THR A 55 12.11 -14.30 3.67
N ASN A 56 12.76 -13.22 4.12
CA ASN A 56 14.21 -13.10 4.10
C ASN A 56 14.87 -14.12 5.04
N TYR A 57 14.39 -14.25 6.28
CA TYR A 57 14.87 -15.24 7.22
C TYR A 57 14.73 -16.69 6.66
N LEU A 58 13.57 -17.02 6.11
CA LEU A 58 13.33 -18.34 5.52
C LEU A 58 14.23 -18.60 4.32
N ALA A 59 14.44 -17.59 3.45
CA ALA A 59 15.32 -17.73 2.30
C ALA A 59 16.79 -18.00 2.65
N TYR A 60 17.25 -17.46 3.79
CA TYR A 60 18.63 -17.72 4.27
C TYR A 60 18.78 -19.01 5.07
N HIS A 61 17.76 -19.44 5.80
CA HIS A 61 17.85 -20.58 6.74
C HIS A 61 17.17 -21.86 6.26
N THR A 62 16.47 -21.80 5.13
CA THR A 62 15.82 -22.98 4.54
C THR A 62 16.19 -23.11 3.07
N SER A 63 15.85 -24.24 2.45
CA SER A 63 16.02 -24.44 1.00
C SER A 63 14.93 -23.74 0.16
N LEU A 64 14.09 -22.89 0.77
CA LEU A 64 13.03 -22.19 0.08
C LEU A 64 13.58 -20.89 -0.54
N PRO A 65 13.59 -20.74 -1.86
CA PRO A 65 14.15 -19.57 -2.52
C PRO A 65 13.15 -18.40 -2.51
N LEU A 66 12.79 -17.89 -1.31
CA LEU A 66 11.76 -16.84 -1.13
C LEU A 66 12.29 -15.41 -1.28
N PHE A 67 13.50 -15.23 -1.82
CA PHE A 67 14.02 -13.89 -2.10
C PHE A 67 13.07 -13.12 -3.02
N ASN A 68 12.83 -11.85 -2.70
CA ASN A 68 11.90 -10.95 -3.40
C ASN A 68 10.40 -11.31 -3.30
N PHE A 69 10.02 -12.39 -2.61
CA PHE A 69 8.60 -12.67 -2.32
C PHE A 69 8.14 -11.77 -1.16
N THR A 70 7.81 -10.51 -1.43
CA THR A 70 7.50 -9.51 -0.39
C THR A 70 6.23 -8.71 -0.75
N PRO A 71 5.50 -8.18 0.23
CA PRO A 71 4.29 -7.38 -0.01
C PRO A 71 4.54 -5.92 -0.38
N ILE A 72 5.81 -5.47 -0.47
CA ILE A 72 6.14 -4.03 -0.53
C ILE A 72 5.63 -3.38 -1.82
N ALA A 73 5.85 -4.01 -2.98
CA ALA A 73 5.39 -3.48 -4.26
C ALA A 73 3.85 -3.48 -4.33
N ALA A 74 3.22 -4.58 -3.91
CA ALA A 74 1.76 -4.67 -3.83
C ALA A 74 1.16 -3.62 -2.87
N MET A 75 1.84 -3.32 -1.75
CA MET A 75 1.44 -2.27 -0.82
C MET A 75 1.56 -0.88 -1.46
N GLY A 76 2.63 -0.60 -2.19
CA GLY A 76 2.78 0.64 -2.96
C GLY A 76 1.67 0.83 -3.99
N LEU A 77 1.40 -0.22 -4.77
CA LEU A 77 0.34 -0.23 -5.77
C LEU A 77 -1.04 -0.01 -5.12
N PHE A 78 -1.34 -0.71 -4.04
CA PHE A 78 -2.59 -0.60 -3.29
C PHE A 78 -2.75 0.78 -2.64
N ALA A 79 -1.71 1.30 -1.99
CA ALA A 79 -1.71 2.61 -1.35
C ALA A 79 -1.94 3.73 -2.37
N GLY A 80 -1.23 3.67 -3.52
CA GLY A 80 -1.44 4.60 -4.63
C GLY A 80 -2.87 4.61 -5.14
N ALA A 81 -3.48 3.42 -5.29
CA ALA A 81 -4.83 3.26 -5.83
C ALA A 81 -5.95 3.64 -4.85
N ASN A 82 -5.75 3.50 -3.53
CA ASN A 82 -6.83 3.59 -2.56
C ASN A 82 -6.71 4.74 -1.54
N LEU A 83 -5.51 5.29 -1.34
CA LEU A 83 -5.32 6.41 -0.42
C LEU A 83 -5.55 7.76 -1.12
N ARG A 84 -6.38 8.63 -0.51
CA ARG A 84 -6.63 10.01 -1.00
C ARG A 84 -5.39 10.88 -0.85
N ASP A 85 -4.67 10.73 0.25
CA ASP A 85 -3.44 11.44 0.52
C ASP A 85 -2.27 10.73 -0.19
N LYS A 86 -1.80 11.34 -1.28
CA LYS A 86 -0.72 10.77 -2.10
C LYS A 86 0.63 10.79 -1.39
N LYS A 87 0.87 11.77 -0.52
CA LYS A 87 2.08 11.79 0.32
C LYS A 87 2.12 10.55 1.22
N LEU A 88 0.99 10.21 1.83
CA LEU A 88 0.87 9.01 2.65
C LEU A 88 0.98 7.73 1.82
N ALA A 89 0.46 7.72 0.58
CA ALA A 89 0.59 6.57 -0.33
C ALA A 89 2.05 6.24 -0.65
N PHE A 90 2.89 7.25 -0.87
CA PHE A 90 4.34 7.07 -1.06
C PHE A 90 5.06 6.75 0.26
N ALA A 91 4.68 7.41 1.35
CA ALA A 91 5.35 7.24 2.63
C ALA A 91 5.23 5.81 3.17
N LEU A 92 4.07 5.16 3.00
CA LEU A 92 3.81 3.82 3.54
C LEU A 92 4.84 2.76 3.12
N PRO A 93 5.04 2.46 1.83
CA PRO A 93 6.00 1.46 1.41
C PRO A 93 7.44 1.89 1.70
N ILE A 94 7.76 3.19 1.59
CA ILE A 94 9.10 3.72 1.85
C ILE A 94 9.47 3.59 3.34
N ILE A 95 8.56 3.93 4.25
CA ILE A 95 8.77 3.77 5.69
C ILE A 95 8.95 2.30 6.05
N THR A 96 8.14 1.41 5.46
CA THR A 96 8.27 -0.04 5.68
C THR A 96 9.63 -0.56 5.21
N LEU A 97 10.07 -0.15 4.01
CA LEU A 97 11.40 -0.46 3.50
C LEU A 97 12.48 0.02 4.45
N PHE A 98 12.41 1.29 4.86
CA PHE A 98 13.42 1.90 5.73
C PHE A 98 13.62 1.12 7.04
N PHE A 99 12.53 0.82 7.75
CA PHE A 99 12.63 0.06 8.99
C PHE A 99 13.10 -1.39 8.79
N THR A 100 12.69 -2.03 7.71
CA THR A 100 13.16 -3.40 7.42
C THR A 100 14.60 -3.42 6.92
N ASP A 101 15.06 -2.41 6.18
CA ASP A 101 16.45 -2.29 5.75
C ASP A 101 17.38 -1.97 6.92
N LEU A 102 16.93 -1.24 7.94
CA LEU A 102 17.70 -1.09 9.19
C LEU A 102 17.88 -2.43 9.90
N ALA A 103 16.90 -3.32 9.85
CA ALA A 103 16.97 -4.64 10.48
C ALA A 103 17.80 -5.64 9.65
N LEU A 104 17.72 -5.59 8.32
CA LEU A 104 18.40 -6.51 7.40
C LEU A 104 19.82 -6.05 7.01
N GLY A 105 20.15 -4.80 7.28
CA GLY A 105 21.34 -4.13 6.80
C GLY A 105 21.10 -3.32 5.53
N LEU A 106 21.68 -2.12 5.48
CA LEU A 106 21.64 -1.27 4.30
C LEU A 106 22.54 -1.88 3.21
N HIS A 107 22.01 -1.98 2.00
CA HIS A 107 22.72 -2.49 0.84
C HIS A 107 22.90 -1.39 -0.23
N SER A 108 23.89 -1.56 -1.12
CA SER A 108 24.21 -0.56 -2.16
C SER A 108 23.04 -0.25 -3.10
N GLY A 109 22.11 -1.21 -3.32
CA GLY A 109 20.94 -1.08 -4.19
C GLY A 109 19.76 -0.31 -3.62
N VAL A 110 19.85 0.30 -2.43
CA VAL A 110 18.75 1.01 -1.76
C VAL A 110 18.07 2.02 -2.67
N PHE A 111 18.82 2.86 -3.37
CA PHE A 111 18.25 3.89 -4.26
C PHE A 111 17.43 3.29 -5.41
N ALA A 112 17.90 2.18 -6.01
CA ALA A 112 17.17 1.49 -7.08
C ALA A 112 15.89 0.85 -6.57
N VAL A 113 15.90 0.23 -5.39
CA VAL A 113 14.73 -0.37 -4.76
C VAL A 113 13.70 0.70 -4.40
N TYR A 114 14.10 1.76 -3.70
CA TYR A 114 13.20 2.83 -3.27
C TYR A 114 12.61 3.59 -4.47
N GLY A 115 13.43 3.88 -5.49
CA GLY A 115 12.99 4.49 -6.73
C GLY A 115 11.97 3.62 -7.47
N SER A 116 12.21 2.31 -7.55
CA SER A 116 11.26 1.35 -8.15
C SER A 116 9.93 1.36 -7.40
N ILE A 117 9.95 1.30 -6.08
CA ILE A 117 8.72 1.32 -5.27
C ILE A 117 7.97 2.65 -5.38
N ALA A 118 8.68 3.76 -5.51
CA ALA A 118 8.04 5.05 -5.80
C ALA A 118 7.32 5.03 -7.16
N LEU A 119 7.95 4.52 -8.22
CA LEU A 119 7.32 4.37 -9.53
C LEU A 119 6.10 3.45 -9.49
N ILE A 120 6.19 2.32 -8.78
CA ILE A 120 5.09 1.37 -8.58
C ILE A 120 3.91 2.04 -7.85
N THR A 121 4.19 2.87 -6.85
CA THR A 121 3.16 3.67 -6.17
C THR A 121 2.49 4.64 -7.16
N GLY A 122 3.26 5.23 -8.07
CA GLY A 122 2.75 6.06 -9.18
C GLY A 122 1.80 5.28 -10.11
N ILE A 123 2.13 4.03 -10.46
CA ILE A 123 1.22 3.13 -11.20
C ILE A 123 -0.07 2.91 -10.41
N GLY A 124 0.04 2.72 -9.09
CA GLY A 124 -1.13 2.62 -8.20
C GLY A 124 -2.04 3.86 -8.29
N ILE A 125 -1.47 5.06 -8.32
CA ILE A 125 -2.25 6.30 -8.48
C ILE A 125 -2.99 6.32 -9.82
N TRP A 126 -2.34 5.87 -10.90
CA TRP A 126 -3.00 5.76 -12.20
C TRP A 126 -4.15 4.74 -12.18
N LEU A 127 -4.02 3.65 -11.41
CA LEU A 127 -5.04 2.63 -11.23
C LEU A 127 -6.29 3.13 -10.46
N GLU A 128 -6.19 4.22 -9.70
CA GLU A 128 -7.28 4.77 -8.86
C GLU A 128 -8.59 4.94 -9.63
N LYS A 129 -8.53 5.40 -10.88
CA LYS A 129 -9.72 5.73 -11.68
C LYS A 129 -10.56 4.51 -12.09
N LYS A 130 -9.94 3.35 -12.29
CA LYS A 130 -10.61 2.10 -12.69
C LYS A 130 -9.86 0.90 -12.12
N GLN A 131 -10.40 0.31 -11.07
CA GLN A 131 -9.86 -0.87 -10.40
C GLN A 131 -10.71 -2.09 -10.78
N ASN A 132 -10.36 -2.74 -11.89
CA ASN A 132 -10.87 -4.07 -12.20
C ASN A 132 -9.75 -5.11 -12.11
N ILE A 133 -10.10 -6.39 -12.03
CA ILE A 133 -9.15 -7.47 -11.82
C ILE A 133 -8.05 -7.51 -12.89
N ILE A 134 -8.40 -7.30 -14.17
CA ILE A 134 -7.46 -7.32 -15.29
C ILE A 134 -6.43 -6.21 -15.16
N ARG A 135 -6.87 -5.01 -14.76
CA ARG A 135 -5.98 -3.86 -14.54
C ARG A 135 -5.09 -4.02 -13.33
N ILE A 136 -5.61 -4.62 -12.24
CA ILE A 136 -4.81 -4.92 -11.05
C ILE A 136 -3.72 -5.94 -11.39
N ILE A 137 -4.05 -7.02 -12.09
CA ILE A 137 -3.08 -8.02 -12.55
C ILE A 137 -2.06 -7.37 -13.50
N GLY A 138 -2.50 -6.60 -14.48
CA GLY A 138 -1.61 -5.91 -15.42
C GLY A 138 -0.68 -4.91 -14.72
N ALA A 139 -1.18 -4.15 -13.76
CA ALA A 139 -0.38 -3.22 -12.96
C ALA A 139 0.62 -3.96 -12.06
N SER A 140 0.23 -5.09 -11.47
CA SER A 140 1.12 -5.96 -10.67
C SER A 140 2.27 -6.50 -11.52
N LEU A 141 1.97 -7.06 -12.70
CA LEU A 141 2.98 -7.57 -13.63
C LEU A 141 3.92 -6.44 -14.13
N ALA A 142 3.36 -5.28 -14.48
CA ALA A 142 4.17 -4.12 -14.86
C ALA A 142 5.09 -3.66 -13.72
N SER A 143 4.60 -3.70 -12.48
CA SER A 143 5.38 -3.39 -11.28
C SER A 143 6.57 -4.35 -11.11
N SER A 144 6.32 -5.66 -11.23
CA SER A 144 7.38 -6.68 -11.17
C SER A 144 8.44 -6.48 -12.26
N VAL A 145 8.02 -6.17 -13.49
CA VAL A 145 8.95 -5.90 -14.62
C VAL A 145 9.77 -4.64 -14.36
N ILE A 146 9.15 -3.54 -13.92
CA ILE A 146 9.85 -2.28 -13.61
C ILE A 146 10.86 -2.50 -12.48
N PHE A 147 10.45 -3.19 -11.42
CA PHE A 147 11.33 -3.51 -10.32
C PHE A 147 12.54 -4.32 -10.80
N PHE A 148 12.30 -5.38 -11.58
CA PHE A 148 13.33 -6.23 -12.14
C PHE A 148 14.32 -5.46 -13.02
N ILE A 149 13.81 -4.61 -13.92
CA ILE A 149 14.64 -3.82 -14.83
C ILE A 149 15.53 -2.85 -14.06
N ILE A 150 14.97 -2.09 -13.14
CA ILE A 150 15.70 -1.04 -12.43
C ILE A 150 16.72 -1.65 -11.47
N THR A 151 16.34 -2.65 -10.70
CA THR A 151 17.24 -3.21 -9.68
C THR A 151 18.38 -4.01 -10.30
N ASN A 152 18.12 -4.83 -11.32
CA ASN A 152 19.20 -5.56 -12.00
C ASN A 152 20.10 -4.64 -12.86
N GLY A 153 19.52 -3.60 -13.48
CA GLY A 153 20.32 -2.58 -14.17
C GLY A 153 21.27 -1.87 -13.21
N PHE A 154 20.82 -1.58 -11.98
CA PHE A 154 21.65 -0.99 -10.94
C PHE A 154 22.74 -1.97 -10.46
N VAL A 155 22.39 -3.26 -10.27
CA VAL A 155 23.36 -4.31 -9.93
C VAL A 155 24.44 -4.41 -11.02
N TRP A 156 24.06 -4.45 -12.28
CA TRP A 156 25.02 -4.47 -13.40
C TRP A 156 25.96 -3.28 -13.36
N PHE A 157 25.43 -2.08 -13.11
CA PHE A 157 26.22 -0.84 -13.08
C PHE A 157 27.22 -0.80 -11.93
N GLN A 158 26.84 -1.30 -10.73
CA GLN A 158 27.68 -1.22 -9.54
C GLN A 158 28.58 -2.43 -9.30
N ASN A 159 28.22 -3.61 -9.79
CA ASN A 159 28.93 -4.84 -9.47
C ASN A 159 30.07 -5.11 -10.47
N PRO A 160 31.32 -5.06 -10.03
CA PRO A 160 32.48 -5.26 -10.89
C PRO A 160 32.59 -6.69 -11.47
N THR A 161 31.82 -7.64 -10.96
CA THR A 161 31.75 -9.02 -11.50
C THR A 161 31.18 -9.03 -12.93
N TYR A 162 30.35 -8.06 -13.28
CA TYR A 162 29.75 -7.95 -14.61
C TYR A 162 30.53 -6.94 -15.45
N THR A 163 30.96 -7.37 -16.64
CA THR A 163 31.58 -6.45 -17.60
C THR A 163 30.61 -5.34 -18.01
N GLN A 164 31.13 -4.11 -18.16
CA GLN A 164 30.34 -2.94 -18.52
C GLN A 164 30.08 -2.89 -20.04
N ASN A 165 29.48 -3.96 -20.58
CA ASN A 165 29.11 -4.12 -21.98
C ASN A 165 27.79 -4.91 -22.08
N PHE A 166 27.28 -5.08 -23.31
CA PHE A 166 26.00 -5.78 -23.55
C PHE A 166 26.00 -7.23 -23.05
N SER A 167 27.12 -7.94 -23.16
CA SER A 167 27.24 -9.33 -22.66
C SER A 167 27.13 -9.39 -21.15
N GLY A 168 27.81 -8.48 -20.42
CA GLY A 168 27.71 -8.41 -18.95
C GLY A 168 26.32 -7.97 -18.48
N LEU A 169 25.68 -7.05 -19.20
CA LEU A 169 24.27 -6.69 -18.96
C LEU A 169 23.35 -7.91 -19.05
N LEU A 170 23.47 -8.66 -20.16
CA LEU A 170 22.67 -9.86 -20.39
C LEU A 170 22.93 -10.92 -19.31
N ALA A 171 24.18 -11.14 -18.94
CA ALA A 171 24.55 -12.07 -17.87
C ALA A 171 23.91 -11.68 -16.52
N CYS A 172 23.94 -10.39 -16.16
CA CYS A 172 23.30 -9.89 -14.93
C CYS A 172 21.80 -10.13 -14.92
N TYR A 173 21.10 -9.77 -15.99
CA TYR A 173 19.64 -9.99 -16.10
C TYR A 173 19.30 -11.48 -16.09
N THR A 174 20.08 -12.33 -16.76
CA THR A 174 19.89 -13.78 -16.76
C THR A 174 20.02 -14.35 -15.35
N ALA A 175 21.02 -13.91 -14.59
CA ALA A 175 21.21 -14.31 -13.19
C ALA A 175 20.05 -13.83 -12.27
N GLY A 176 19.37 -12.75 -12.66
CA GLY A 176 18.21 -12.23 -11.94
C GLY A 176 16.89 -12.99 -12.17
N ILE A 177 16.77 -13.78 -13.25
CA ILE A 177 15.50 -14.46 -13.63
C ILE A 177 14.89 -15.31 -12.51
N PRO A 178 15.65 -16.13 -11.74
CA PRO A 178 15.07 -16.92 -10.66
C PRO A 178 14.39 -16.05 -9.59
N PHE A 179 14.94 -14.89 -9.29
CA PHE A 179 14.38 -13.94 -8.33
C PHE A 179 13.15 -13.20 -8.89
N PHE A 180 13.11 -12.98 -10.20
CA PHE A 180 11.98 -12.38 -10.90
C PHE A 180 10.70 -13.22 -10.76
N GLY A 181 10.80 -14.55 -10.88
CA GLY A 181 9.67 -15.45 -10.65
C GLY A 181 9.02 -15.26 -9.27
N ASN A 182 9.83 -15.14 -8.24
CA ASN A 182 9.36 -14.88 -6.88
C ASN A 182 8.75 -13.48 -6.73
N THR A 183 9.32 -12.47 -7.38
CA THR A 183 8.76 -11.11 -7.39
C THR A 183 7.36 -11.13 -7.98
N VAL A 184 7.16 -11.75 -9.16
CA VAL A 184 5.85 -11.86 -9.81
C VAL A 184 4.85 -12.61 -8.93
N ALA A 185 5.26 -13.76 -8.38
CA ALA A 185 4.40 -14.56 -7.50
C ALA A 185 3.99 -13.79 -6.24
N GLY A 186 4.94 -13.10 -5.60
CA GLY A 186 4.70 -12.27 -4.43
C GLY A 186 3.77 -11.11 -4.74
N ASP A 187 4.05 -10.35 -5.80
CA ASP A 187 3.25 -9.18 -6.18
C ASP A 187 1.80 -9.57 -6.51
N LEU A 188 1.59 -10.65 -7.26
CA LEU A 188 0.24 -11.15 -7.56
C LEU A 188 -0.49 -11.64 -6.31
N PHE A 189 0.20 -12.41 -5.46
CA PHE A 189 -0.37 -12.92 -4.21
C PHE A 189 -0.79 -11.79 -3.28
N PHE A 190 0.10 -10.85 -3.00
CA PHE A 190 -0.19 -9.75 -2.09
C PHE A 190 -1.15 -8.72 -2.69
N CYS A 191 -1.18 -8.52 -4.01
CA CYS A 191 -2.23 -7.76 -4.67
C CYS A 191 -3.60 -8.43 -4.50
N ALA A 192 -3.70 -9.75 -4.66
CA ALA A 192 -4.95 -10.47 -4.42
C ALA A 192 -5.42 -10.32 -2.97
N VAL A 193 -4.52 -10.42 -1.99
CA VAL A 193 -4.83 -10.22 -0.56
C VAL A 193 -5.29 -8.79 -0.27
N LEU A 194 -4.55 -7.78 -0.73
CA LEU A 194 -4.84 -6.37 -0.40
C LEU A 194 -6.07 -5.85 -1.13
N PHE A 195 -6.16 -5.99 -2.46
CA PHE A 195 -7.30 -5.51 -3.25
C PHE A 195 -8.53 -6.38 -3.04
N GLY A 196 -8.37 -7.71 -2.96
CA GLY A 196 -9.45 -8.65 -2.69
C GLY A 196 -10.02 -8.46 -1.28
N GLY A 197 -9.16 -8.39 -0.27
CA GLY A 197 -9.55 -8.14 1.12
C GLY A 197 -10.28 -6.80 1.28
N TYR A 198 -9.77 -5.73 0.64
CA TYR A 198 -10.42 -4.42 0.64
C TYR A 198 -11.81 -4.46 -0.02
N SER A 199 -11.92 -5.11 -1.18
CA SER A 199 -13.20 -5.26 -1.89
C SER A 199 -14.21 -6.05 -1.09
N PHE A 200 -13.78 -7.13 -0.43
CA PHE A 200 -14.62 -7.95 0.44
C PHE A 200 -15.13 -7.14 1.65
N LEU A 201 -14.26 -6.40 2.32
CA LEU A 201 -14.64 -5.53 3.45
C LEU A 201 -15.63 -4.45 3.02
N LYS A 202 -15.41 -3.83 1.86
CA LYS A 202 -16.32 -2.81 1.30
C LYS A 202 -17.70 -3.40 1.00
N TYR A 203 -17.75 -4.60 0.43
CA TYR A 203 -19.02 -5.30 0.16
C TYR A 203 -19.79 -5.60 1.46
N ARG A 204 -19.11 -6.18 2.46
CA ARG A 204 -19.70 -6.50 3.77
C ARG A 204 -20.23 -5.27 4.50
N THR A 205 -19.45 -4.19 4.51
CA THR A 205 -19.86 -2.93 5.16
C THR A 205 -21.08 -2.31 4.46
N GLY A 206 -21.11 -2.34 3.13
CA GLY A 206 -22.27 -1.88 2.35
C GLY A 206 -23.55 -2.68 2.63
N ALA A 207 -23.43 -4.01 2.70
CA ALA A 207 -24.55 -4.90 3.02
C ALA A 207 -25.13 -4.66 4.43
N LEU A 208 -24.25 -4.44 5.44
CA LEU A 208 -24.66 -4.14 6.81
C LEU A 208 -25.39 -2.81 6.93
N ILE A 209 -24.95 -1.78 6.19
CA ILE A 209 -25.62 -0.47 6.17
C ILE A 209 -27.00 -0.58 5.51
N ALA A 210 -27.12 -1.32 4.41
CA ALA A 210 -28.39 -1.55 3.73
C ALA A 210 -29.40 -2.30 4.63
N ALA A 211 -28.96 -3.35 5.34
CA ALA A 211 -29.79 -4.11 6.27
C ALA A 211 -30.25 -3.32 7.50
N LYS A 212 -29.52 -2.27 7.89
CA LYS A 212 -29.90 -1.40 9.03
C LYS A 212 -30.92 -0.33 8.65
N ASN A 213 -31.06 -0.02 7.36
CA ASN A 213 -31.95 1.03 6.85
C ASN A 213 -33.30 0.48 6.34
N ASN A 214 -33.48 -0.84 6.33
CA ASN A 214 -34.74 -1.57 6.12
C ASN A 214 -35.31 -2.02 7.48
#